data_a29bf00ba9b17cb21115e46ba89df97c
#
_entry.id   a29bf00ba9b17cb21115e46ba89df97c
#
_cell.length_a   1.000
_cell.length_b   1.000
_cell.length_c   1.000
_cell.angle_alpha   90.00
_cell.angle_beta   90.00
_cell.angle_gamma   90.00
#
_symmetry.space_group_name_H-M   'P 1'
#
loop_
_entity.id
_entity.type
_entity.pdbx_description
1 polymer ?
#
loop_
_entity_poly.entity_id
_entity_poly.type
_entity_poly.pdbx_seq_one_letter_code
_entity_poly.pdbx_strand_id
1 'polypeptide(L)'
;MRKIVQRVSLSLFVLMLLAPLFTGCDNRKEEKHSLDVVSGAFFFDSIPFKIGSVSLDYARLPRGYWEQRIQLIKGLGVNTIMVRVPWMLHEPEEGVFRFDGECDVREFCSLAQENGLLVWLHVGPYVDPHLDMGGMPWWLLKDENLNLRSRQKLFMDKVGRFYRALASQLADRQLSRGGNIALIHIEEPDGLQPNHKSYLAALCDSVRSAGFDETLLTVVTTKENVHQVPVDKALAAYSIDDKQSAMSNFAGARKHNPNSPVLCFDVARSCWHVWGERVPLRNLDKSFARLFEVFEGSGSANVSVALGGTSFGHLAGAEIRDGRFRAFSTAYDNNSIFNESGRYREAITMFREAFHRSATQVLPANTDSVEIFEMNMFPETAVTSYSSLFDSLPQAISSQQPLTFEQCGVGYGAVLYTTTLPEVKKGSKLSFEALHDNAQIFIGGKRVAMLSRVDGDSIISLPEEASGATIQILVDAFGRVSNLFKYKDYKGIVGTVSVVDSKGICTNLINWKNTPLPADYSKASARAFGNLSKTGEPGYYRTTFDAPGEGDFFLFTGNWGRGEMWINGHSLGRFWSRGAQKTLYVPGCWLKEKENELLILDYVGPTLPVVEGFKTPIL
;
A
#
# COMPACT_ATOMS: atom_id res chain seq x y z
N MET A 1 -30.91 70.49 18.55
CA MET A 1 -30.30 69.58 17.53
C MET A 1 -29.33 68.55 18.08
N ARG A 2 -28.59 68.76 19.18
CA ARG A 2 -27.64 67.72 19.71
C ARG A 2 -28.27 66.53 20.41
N LYS A 3 -29.52 66.58 20.87
CA LYS A 3 -30.19 65.40 21.53
C LYS A 3 -30.92 64.47 20.60
N ILE A 4 -31.13 64.79 19.35
CA ILE A 4 -31.77 63.94 18.35
C ILE A 4 -30.72 63.04 17.66
N VAL A 5 -29.49 63.52 17.48
CA VAL A 5 -28.40 62.76 16.88
C VAL A 5 -27.93 61.61 17.77
N GLN A 6 -27.97 61.80 19.12
CA GLN A 6 -27.58 60.74 20.06
C GLN A 6 -28.58 59.57 20.16
N ARG A 7 -29.87 59.80 19.91
CA ARG A 7 -30.89 58.72 19.93
C ARG A 7 -30.91 57.92 18.64
N VAL A 8 -30.53 58.51 17.51
CA VAL A 8 -30.45 57.80 16.24
C VAL A 8 -29.19 56.92 16.17
N SER A 9 -28.05 57.38 16.75
CA SER A 9 -26.82 56.57 16.83
C SER A 9 -26.94 55.37 17.76
N LEU A 10 -27.72 55.45 18.84
CA LEU A 10 -27.90 54.36 19.78
C LEU A 10 -28.87 53.27 19.21
N SER A 11 -29.85 53.68 18.40
CA SER A 11 -30.78 52.75 17.74
C SER A 11 -30.12 51.98 16.57
N LEU A 12 -29.16 52.61 15.87
CA LEU A 12 -28.38 51.89 14.84
C LEU A 12 -27.35 50.90 15.45
N PHE A 13 -26.79 51.22 16.64
CA PHE A 13 -25.83 50.32 17.31
C PHE A 13 -26.52 49.11 17.96
N VAL A 14 -27.75 49.22 18.39
CA VAL A 14 -28.56 48.12 18.94
C VAL A 14 -29.13 47.26 17.82
N LEU A 15 -29.36 47.78 16.60
CA LEU A 15 -29.75 46.98 15.45
C LEU A 15 -28.59 46.19 14.83
N MET A 16 -27.32 46.60 15.04
CA MET A 16 -26.13 45.82 14.61
C MET A 16 -25.72 44.72 15.60
N LEU A 17 -26.23 44.74 16.84
CA LEU A 17 -25.96 43.68 17.85
C LEU A 17 -27.04 42.60 17.91
N LEU A 18 -28.07 42.67 17.07
CA LEU A 18 -29.12 41.68 16.89
C LEU A 18 -29.13 41.11 15.46
N ALA A 19 -28.01 41.14 14.74
CA ALA A 19 -27.82 40.21 13.64
C ALA A 19 -27.79 38.82 14.27
N PRO A 20 -28.78 37.96 14.05
CA PRO A 20 -28.67 36.59 14.50
C PRO A 20 -27.44 36.01 13.81
N LEU A 21 -26.54 35.44 14.61
CA LEU A 21 -25.64 34.40 14.16
C LEU A 21 -26.50 33.25 13.63
N PHE A 22 -27.08 33.44 12.46
CA PHE A 22 -27.41 32.31 11.60
C PHE A 22 -26.06 31.76 11.12
N THR A 23 -25.35 31.04 11.99
CA THR A 23 -24.63 29.89 11.57
C THR A 23 -25.72 28.98 10.97
N GLY A 24 -25.99 29.17 9.70
CA GLY A 24 -26.72 28.21 8.94
C GLY A 24 -25.96 26.90 9.06
N CYS A 25 -26.39 26.01 9.95
CA CYS A 25 -26.30 24.60 9.66
C CYS A 25 -26.96 24.47 8.30
N ASP A 26 -26.17 24.32 7.26
CA ASP A 26 -26.64 23.96 5.93
C ASP A 26 -27.21 22.55 6.10
N ASN A 27 -28.48 22.49 6.53
CA ASN A 27 -29.31 21.28 6.54
C ASN A 27 -29.66 20.98 5.08
N ARG A 28 -28.65 20.82 4.21
CA ARG A 28 -28.83 20.07 2.99
C ARG A 28 -29.18 18.66 3.46
N LYS A 29 -30.45 18.29 3.39
CA LYS A 29 -30.85 16.89 3.45
C LYS A 29 -30.03 16.20 2.37
N GLU A 30 -29.10 15.34 2.78
CA GLU A 30 -28.34 14.52 1.85
C GLU A 30 -29.35 13.80 0.96
N GLU A 31 -29.28 14.07 -0.34
CA GLU A 31 -30.23 13.51 -1.31
C GLU A 31 -29.94 12.02 -1.44
N LYS A 32 -30.96 11.20 -1.28
CA LYS A 32 -30.83 9.74 -1.36
C LYS A 32 -30.94 9.33 -2.82
N HIS A 33 -30.03 8.51 -3.26
CA HIS A 33 -29.95 7.99 -4.61
C HIS A 33 -30.04 6.46 -4.63
N SER A 34 -30.37 5.89 -5.78
CA SER A 34 -30.34 4.45 -6.02
C SER A 34 -29.39 4.08 -7.17
N LEU A 35 -28.75 2.92 -7.06
CA LEU A 35 -28.08 2.25 -8.17
C LEU A 35 -28.64 0.84 -8.29
N ASP A 36 -29.37 0.61 -9.37
CA ASP A 36 -30.10 -0.63 -9.60
C ASP A 36 -29.56 -1.37 -10.82
N VAL A 37 -29.83 -2.67 -10.89
CA VAL A 37 -29.57 -3.50 -12.07
C VAL A 37 -30.88 -3.99 -12.65
N VAL A 38 -31.19 -3.56 -13.87
CA VAL A 38 -32.38 -3.97 -14.59
C VAL A 38 -32.01 -4.50 -15.97
N SER A 39 -32.39 -5.73 -16.27
CA SER A 39 -32.13 -6.37 -17.56
C SER A 39 -30.67 -6.32 -18.01
N GLY A 40 -29.75 -6.49 -17.08
CA GLY A 40 -28.29 -6.52 -17.36
C GLY A 40 -27.64 -5.15 -17.60
N ALA A 41 -28.27 -4.07 -17.16
CA ALA A 41 -27.73 -2.72 -17.20
C ALA A 41 -27.85 -2.03 -15.85
N PHE A 42 -26.94 -1.09 -15.56
CA PHE A 42 -27.06 -0.23 -14.39
C PHE A 42 -28.01 0.93 -14.65
N PHE A 43 -28.76 1.30 -13.61
CA PHE A 43 -29.62 2.48 -13.57
C PHE A 43 -29.32 3.28 -12.30
N PHE A 44 -29.04 4.55 -12.48
CA PHE A 44 -28.90 5.51 -11.38
C PHE A 44 -30.18 6.38 -11.35
N ASP A 45 -30.93 6.31 -10.26
CA ASP A 45 -32.26 6.96 -10.12
C ASP A 45 -33.16 6.69 -11.31
N SER A 46 -33.24 5.42 -11.74
CA SER A 46 -34.00 4.97 -12.90
C SER A 46 -33.52 5.46 -14.28
N ILE A 47 -32.39 6.15 -14.34
CA ILE A 47 -31.75 6.60 -15.58
C ILE A 47 -30.66 5.59 -15.97
N PRO A 48 -30.57 5.13 -17.24
CA PRO A 48 -29.50 4.25 -17.68
C PRO A 48 -28.12 4.84 -17.35
N PHE A 49 -27.26 4.04 -16.71
CA PHE A 49 -25.99 4.50 -16.18
C PHE A 49 -24.84 3.56 -16.59
N LYS A 50 -23.70 4.13 -16.93
CA LYS A 50 -22.45 3.39 -17.14
C LYS A 50 -21.43 3.84 -16.11
N ILE A 51 -20.79 2.88 -15.46
CA ILE A 51 -19.72 3.16 -14.53
C ILE A 51 -18.42 3.33 -15.31
N GLY A 52 -17.88 4.54 -15.30
CA GLY A 52 -16.54 4.86 -15.75
C GLY A 52 -15.68 5.16 -14.52
N SER A 53 -14.84 4.22 -14.13
CA SER A 53 -14.11 4.25 -12.86
C SER A 53 -12.60 4.16 -13.07
N VAL A 54 -11.86 4.75 -12.13
CA VAL A 54 -10.42 4.51 -11.95
C VAL A 54 -10.12 4.18 -10.49
N SER A 55 -9.09 3.36 -10.25
CA SER A 55 -8.62 3.13 -8.89
C SER A 55 -7.78 4.28 -8.39
N LEU A 56 -8.12 4.79 -7.20
CA LEU A 56 -7.40 5.84 -6.49
C LEU A 56 -7.22 5.43 -5.03
N ASP A 57 -5.99 5.04 -4.67
CA ASP A 57 -5.68 4.46 -3.36
C ASP A 57 -5.23 5.55 -2.38
N TYR A 58 -6.11 6.00 -1.47
CA TYR A 58 -5.77 6.99 -0.43
C TYR A 58 -4.54 6.57 0.40
N ALA A 59 -4.37 5.28 0.65
CA ALA A 59 -3.24 4.71 1.38
C ALA A 59 -1.86 4.96 0.73
N ARG A 60 -1.84 5.29 -0.54
CA ARG A 60 -0.64 5.60 -1.34
C ARG A 60 -0.54 7.08 -1.73
N LEU A 61 -1.38 7.91 -1.12
CA LEU A 61 -1.45 9.35 -1.36
C LEU A 61 -1.32 10.09 -0.03
N PRO A 62 -0.48 11.13 0.07
CA PRO A 62 -0.48 12.00 1.22
C PRO A 62 -1.85 12.68 1.40
N ARG A 63 -2.36 12.72 2.62
CA ARG A 63 -3.67 13.33 2.90
C ARG A 63 -3.79 14.76 2.36
N GLY A 64 -2.73 15.55 2.47
CA GLY A 64 -2.70 16.93 1.96
C GLY A 64 -2.93 17.06 0.45
N TYR A 65 -2.85 15.96 -0.29
CA TYR A 65 -3.07 15.93 -1.74
C TYR A 65 -4.35 15.21 -2.18
N TRP A 66 -5.15 14.67 -1.26
CA TRP A 66 -6.34 13.89 -1.62
C TRP A 66 -7.32 14.67 -2.50
N GLU A 67 -7.70 15.88 -2.11
CA GLU A 67 -8.62 16.71 -2.87
C GLU A 67 -8.09 17.02 -4.27
N GLN A 68 -6.83 17.47 -4.36
CA GLN A 68 -6.16 17.78 -5.63
C GLN A 68 -6.14 16.54 -6.56
N ARG A 69 -5.79 15.36 -6.02
CA ARG A 69 -5.73 14.13 -6.82
C ARG A 69 -7.14 13.68 -7.27
N ILE A 70 -8.16 13.84 -6.43
CA ILE A 70 -9.55 13.59 -6.78
C ILE A 70 -10.00 14.52 -7.91
N GLN A 71 -9.64 15.79 -7.87
CA GLN A 71 -9.94 16.76 -8.94
C GLN A 71 -9.24 16.39 -10.26
N LEU A 72 -7.97 15.97 -10.22
CA LEU A 72 -7.26 15.47 -11.41
C LEU A 72 -7.98 14.27 -12.02
N ILE A 73 -8.40 13.32 -11.19
CA ILE A 73 -9.12 12.13 -11.64
C ILE A 73 -10.49 12.47 -12.22
N LYS A 74 -11.23 13.38 -11.56
CA LYS A 74 -12.51 13.89 -12.09
C LYS A 74 -12.34 14.48 -13.49
N GLY A 75 -11.25 15.20 -13.74
CA GLY A 75 -10.92 15.78 -15.03
C GLY A 75 -10.66 14.76 -16.16
N LEU A 76 -10.54 13.46 -15.88
CA LEU A 76 -10.57 12.40 -16.88
C LEU A 76 -11.98 12.15 -17.43
N GLY A 77 -13.03 12.62 -16.75
CA GLY A 77 -14.41 12.35 -17.12
C GLY A 77 -15.01 11.09 -16.47
N VAL A 78 -14.36 10.56 -15.44
CA VAL A 78 -14.89 9.45 -14.64
C VAL A 78 -16.08 9.92 -13.77
N ASN A 79 -16.99 9.02 -13.46
CA ASN A 79 -18.09 9.25 -12.54
C ASN A 79 -17.93 8.49 -11.21
N THR A 80 -16.95 7.60 -11.14
CA THR A 80 -16.74 6.72 -10.00
C THR A 80 -15.24 6.59 -9.73
N ILE A 81 -14.85 6.47 -8.48
CA ILE A 81 -13.51 6.04 -8.09
C ILE A 81 -13.60 4.71 -7.33
N MET A 82 -12.66 3.80 -7.61
CA MET A 82 -12.49 2.60 -6.80
C MET A 82 -11.49 2.89 -5.69
N VAL A 83 -11.90 2.65 -4.45
CA VAL A 83 -11.12 2.91 -3.23
C VAL A 83 -10.83 1.58 -2.53
N ARG A 84 -9.56 1.18 -2.49
CA ARG A 84 -9.12 -0.01 -1.75
C ARG A 84 -8.89 0.35 -0.29
N VAL A 85 -9.37 -0.53 0.62
CA VAL A 85 -9.22 -0.37 2.07
C VAL A 85 -8.29 -1.47 2.60
N PRO A 86 -6.96 -1.24 2.69
CA PRO A 86 -6.04 -2.24 3.19
C PRO A 86 -6.23 -2.48 4.68
N TRP A 87 -6.65 -3.67 5.08
CA TRP A 87 -6.87 -4.04 6.48
C TRP A 87 -5.64 -3.78 7.35
N MET A 88 -4.44 -4.05 6.85
CA MET A 88 -3.16 -3.84 7.55
C MET A 88 -2.94 -2.41 8.07
N LEU A 89 -3.52 -1.40 7.42
CA LEU A 89 -3.42 0.00 7.84
C LEU A 89 -4.42 0.35 8.94
N HIS A 90 -5.60 -0.23 8.84
CA HIS A 90 -6.72 0.07 9.74
C HIS A 90 -6.71 -0.78 11.01
N GLU A 91 -5.99 -1.89 11.06
CA GLU A 91 -5.76 -2.71 12.24
C GLU A 91 -4.28 -3.16 12.27
N PRO A 92 -3.32 -2.21 12.49
CA PRO A 92 -1.89 -2.50 12.49
C PRO A 92 -1.45 -3.48 13.60
N GLU A 93 -2.18 -3.50 14.69
CA GLU A 93 -2.10 -4.47 15.78
C GLU A 93 -3.49 -5.06 16.03
N GLU A 94 -3.56 -6.32 16.44
CA GLU A 94 -4.84 -6.99 16.63
C GLU A 94 -5.74 -6.27 17.64
N GLY A 95 -6.91 -5.81 17.19
CA GLY A 95 -7.89 -5.08 18.00
C GLY A 95 -7.65 -3.57 18.08
N VAL A 96 -6.56 -3.05 17.54
CA VAL A 96 -6.26 -1.61 17.52
C VAL A 96 -6.61 -1.02 16.18
N PHE A 97 -7.72 -0.29 16.12
CA PHE A 97 -8.21 0.30 14.87
C PHE A 97 -7.76 1.75 14.70
N ARG A 98 -7.47 2.13 13.43
CA ARG A 98 -7.12 3.49 13.01
C ARG A 98 -7.99 3.91 11.83
N PHE A 99 -8.67 5.06 11.98
CA PHE A 99 -9.49 5.70 10.94
C PHE A 99 -9.29 7.22 10.95
N ASP A 100 -8.09 7.67 11.27
CA ASP A 100 -7.69 9.06 11.35
C ASP A 100 -6.41 9.33 10.55
N GLY A 101 -6.07 10.59 10.35
CA GLY A 101 -4.89 11.01 9.59
C GLY A 101 -4.85 10.43 8.18
N GLU A 102 -3.75 9.79 7.80
CA GLU A 102 -3.60 9.13 6.49
C GLU A 102 -4.51 7.89 6.33
N CYS A 103 -5.19 7.45 7.40
CA CYS A 103 -6.12 6.33 7.39
C CYS A 103 -7.60 6.78 7.41
N ASP A 104 -7.90 8.08 7.26
CA ASP A 104 -9.26 8.62 7.30
C ASP A 104 -10.01 8.35 5.97
N VAL A 105 -10.41 7.10 5.77
CA VAL A 105 -11.16 6.69 4.58
C VAL A 105 -12.51 7.37 4.48
N ARG A 106 -13.10 7.80 5.63
CA ARG A 106 -14.37 8.55 5.63
C ARG A 106 -14.20 9.91 4.98
N GLU A 107 -13.18 10.65 5.38
CA GLU A 107 -12.82 11.94 4.79
C GLU A 107 -12.55 11.81 3.28
N PHE A 108 -11.78 10.78 2.88
CA PHE A 108 -11.52 10.53 1.46
C PHE A 108 -12.80 10.31 0.65
N CYS A 109 -13.76 9.52 1.17
CA CYS A 109 -15.06 9.34 0.55
C CYS A 109 -15.89 10.62 0.52
N SER A 110 -15.79 11.47 1.55
CA SER A 110 -16.48 12.77 1.60
C SER A 110 -15.94 13.72 0.53
N LEU A 111 -14.62 13.83 0.39
CA LEU A 111 -13.98 14.63 -0.67
C LEU A 111 -14.39 14.13 -2.08
N ALA A 112 -14.52 12.82 -2.27
CA ALA A 112 -15.05 12.27 -3.51
C ALA A 112 -16.50 12.69 -3.76
N GLN A 113 -17.36 12.67 -2.73
CA GLN A 113 -18.76 13.12 -2.82
C GLN A 113 -18.88 14.61 -3.15
N GLU A 114 -18.09 15.45 -2.50
CA GLU A 114 -18.03 16.90 -2.77
C GLU A 114 -17.61 17.21 -4.21
N ASN A 115 -16.79 16.35 -4.79
CA ASN A 115 -16.40 16.41 -6.18
C ASN A 115 -17.39 15.70 -7.14
N GLY A 116 -18.53 15.21 -6.65
CA GLY A 116 -19.59 14.56 -7.44
C GLY A 116 -19.19 13.18 -7.98
N LEU A 117 -18.30 12.47 -7.27
CA LEU A 117 -17.86 11.13 -7.64
C LEU A 117 -18.52 10.07 -6.74
N LEU A 118 -18.98 9.00 -7.37
CA LEU A 118 -19.39 7.78 -6.68
C LEU A 118 -18.16 7.01 -6.23
N VAL A 119 -18.33 6.17 -5.20
CA VAL A 119 -17.29 5.29 -4.67
C VAL A 119 -17.68 3.83 -4.91
N TRP A 120 -16.74 3.09 -5.50
CA TRP A 120 -16.70 1.64 -5.52
C TRP A 120 -15.71 1.18 -4.45
N LEU A 121 -16.21 0.86 -3.25
CA LEU A 121 -15.40 0.58 -2.07
C LEU A 121 -14.93 -0.88 -2.07
N HIS A 122 -13.62 -1.13 -2.09
CA HIS A 122 -13.04 -2.47 -2.00
C HIS A 122 -12.65 -2.79 -0.56
N VAL A 123 -13.45 -3.61 0.11
CA VAL A 123 -13.31 -3.89 1.55
C VAL A 123 -12.45 -5.13 1.87
N GLY A 124 -12.01 -5.86 0.86
CA GLY A 124 -11.18 -7.05 1.03
C GLY A 124 -11.90 -8.28 1.58
N PRO A 125 -11.24 -9.09 2.42
CA PRO A 125 -10.04 -8.84 3.24
C PRO A 125 -8.71 -8.75 2.48
N TYR A 126 -8.62 -9.27 1.29
CA TYR A 126 -7.48 -9.18 0.39
C TYR A 126 -7.84 -8.18 -0.73
N VAL A 127 -7.06 -7.12 -0.89
CA VAL A 127 -7.44 -5.98 -1.75
C VAL A 127 -6.50 -5.70 -2.91
N ASP A 128 -5.23 -6.16 -2.85
CA ASP A 128 -4.25 -5.90 -3.90
C ASP A 128 -3.07 -6.88 -3.77
N PRO A 129 -2.74 -7.68 -4.81
CA PRO A 129 -1.63 -8.63 -4.79
C PRO A 129 -0.25 -7.97 -4.62
N HIS A 130 -0.13 -6.67 -4.73
CA HIS A 130 1.14 -5.96 -4.62
C HIS A 130 1.37 -5.33 -3.23
N LEU A 131 0.35 -5.37 -2.36
CA LEU A 131 0.50 -5.02 -0.96
C LEU A 131 1.09 -6.17 -0.14
N ASP A 132 1.73 -5.83 0.98
CA ASP A 132 2.17 -6.81 1.97
C ASP A 132 0.99 -7.71 2.37
N MET A 133 1.12 -9.03 2.22
CA MET A 133 0.05 -10.01 2.42
C MET A 133 -1.28 -9.68 1.70
N GLY A 134 -1.23 -8.94 0.59
CA GLY A 134 -2.45 -8.52 -0.12
C GLY A 134 -3.28 -7.48 0.62
N GLY A 135 -2.67 -6.74 1.54
CA GLY A 135 -3.32 -5.76 2.41
C GLY A 135 -3.88 -6.32 3.72
N MET A 136 -3.72 -7.62 3.98
CA MET A 136 -4.04 -8.23 5.27
C MET A 136 -2.94 -7.96 6.31
N PRO A 137 -3.27 -7.83 7.60
CA PRO A 137 -2.27 -7.50 8.61
C PRO A 137 -1.37 -8.68 8.97
N TRP A 138 -0.08 -8.41 9.16
CA TRP A 138 0.97 -9.38 9.47
C TRP A 138 0.70 -10.21 10.74
N TRP A 139 0.02 -9.63 11.74
CA TRP A 139 -0.27 -10.30 13.01
C TRP A 139 -1.18 -11.53 12.87
N LEU A 140 -1.87 -11.69 11.72
CA LEU A 140 -2.59 -12.92 11.40
C LEU A 140 -1.66 -14.15 11.35
N LEU A 141 -0.37 -13.94 11.06
CA LEU A 141 0.63 -15.02 11.03
C LEU A 141 1.10 -15.47 12.41
N LYS A 142 0.77 -14.75 13.50
CA LYS A 142 1.10 -15.20 14.87
C LYS A 142 0.43 -16.52 15.21
N ASP A 143 -0.72 -16.82 14.61
CA ASP A 143 -1.41 -18.09 14.78
C ASP A 143 -1.08 -19.03 13.61
N GLU A 144 -0.25 -20.02 13.89
CA GLU A 144 0.17 -21.00 12.90
C GLU A 144 -0.99 -21.88 12.39
N ASN A 145 -2.08 -22.01 13.16
CA ASN A 145 -3.27 -22.79 12.80
C ASN A 145 -4.31 -21.98 12.02
N LEU A 146 -4.12 -20.67 11.87
CA LEU A 146 -5.04 -19.81 11.13
C LEU A 146 -4.95 -20.09 9.63
N ASN A 147 -6.05 -20.52 9.02
CA ASN A 147 -6.16 -20.66 7.57
C ASN A 147 -6.65 -19.36 6.96
N LEU A 148 -5.73 -18.60 6.36
CA LEU A 148 -6.03 -17.35 5.66
C LEU A 148 -6.98 -17.58 4.47
N ARG A 149 -7.80 -16.59 4.14
CA ARG A 149 -8.71 -16.57 2.97
C ARG A 149 -9.57 -17.84 2.88
N SER A 150 -10.18 -18.23 3.99
CA SER A 150 -10.95 -19.46 4.12
C SER A 150 -12.19 -19.28 5.00
N ARG A 151 -13.07 -20.29 5.02
CA ARG A 151 -14.25 -20.35 5.89
C ARG A 151 -13.93 -20.75 7.34
N GLN A 152 -12.65 -20.89 7.71
CA GLN A 152 -12.31 -21.17 9.09
C GLN A 152 -12.94 -20.11 10.00
N LYS A 153 -13.67 -20.58 11.03
CA LYS A 153 -14.42 -19.69 11.93
C LYS A 153 -13.53 -18.57 12.51
N LEU A 154 -12.33 -18.95 12.96
CA LEU A 154 -11.38 -18.01 13.54
C LEU A 154 -10.97 -16.89 12.57
N PHE A 155 -10.73 -17.22 11.29
CA PHE A 155 -10.43 -16.23 10.25
C PHE A 155 -11.64 -15.34 9.96
N MET A 156 -12.82 -15.96 9.79
CA MET A 156 -14.07 -15.22 9.53
C MET A 156 -14.48 -14.31 10.68
N ASP A 157 -14.22 -14.71 11.93
CA ASP A 157 -14.48 -13.86 13.12
C ASP A 157 -13.60 -12.59 13.10
N LYS A 158 -12.31 -12.74 12.71
CA LYS A 158 -11.38 -11.60 12.57
C LYS A 158 -11.80 -10.68 11.43
N VAL A 159 -12.14 -11.22 10.27
CA VAL A 159 -12.68 -10.46 9.13
C VAL A 159 -13.97 -9.73 9.51
N GLY A 160 -14.91 -10.41 10.18
CA GLY A 160 -16.17 -9.80 10.61
C GLY A 160 -15.96 -8.66 11.63
N ARG A 161 -14.94 -8.76 12.49
CA ARG A 161 -14.53 -7.67 13.38
C ARG A 161 -14.05 -6.44 12.59
N PHE A 162 -13.17 -6.65 11.61
CA PHE A 162 -12.70 -5.59 10.72
C PHE A 162 -13.85 -4.94 9.95
N TYR A 163 -14.74 -5.74 9.34
CA TYR A 163 -15.89 -5.21 8.59
C TYR A 163 -16.84 -4.38 9.48
N ARG A 164 -17.07 -4.77 10.74
CA ARG A 164 -17.87 -3.97 11.68
C ARG A 164 -17.18 -2.65 12.03
N ALA A 165 -15.86 -2.68 12.25
CA ALA A 165 -15.09 -1.46 12.50
C ALA A 165 -15.14 -0.50 11.29
N LEU A 166 -15.00 -1.03 10.07
CA LEU A 166 -15.12 -0.24 8.84
C LEU A 166 -16.54 0.29 8.65
N ALA A 167 -17.57 -0.53 8.89
CA ALA A 167 -18.97 -0.14 8.76
C ALA A 167 -19.35 0.97 9.77
N SER A 168 -18.76 0.98 10.98
CA SER A 168 -18.97 2.07 11.93
C SER A 168 -18.51 3.44 11.41
N GLN A 169 -17.63 3.45 10.41
CA GLN A 169 -17.15 4.67 9.76
C GLN A 169 -17.94 5.02 8.49
N LEU A 170 -18.44 4.03 7.76
CA LEU A 170 -18.87 4.21 6.38
C LEU A 170 -20.29 3.73 6.07
N ALA A 171 -20.99 3.02 6.96
CA ALA A 171 -22.30 2.45 6.65
C ALA A 171 -23.38 3.50 6.37
N ASP A 172 -23.27 4.69 6.95
CA ASP A 172 -24.13 5.83 6.67
C ASP A 172 -23.81 6.51 5.32
N ARG A 173 -22.67 6.19 4.71
CA ARG A 173 -22.24 6.71 3.41
C ARG A 173 -22.72 5.89 2.23
N GLN A 174 -23.57 4.88 2.45
CA GLN A 174 -24.23 4.16 1.36
C GLN A 174 -25.13 5.13 0.55
N LEU A 175 -25.22 4.91 -0.76
CA LEU A 175 -25.91 5.79 -1.70
C LEU A 175 -27.38 6.03 -1.30
N SER A 176 -28.08 4.99 -0.87
CA SER A 176 -29.46 5.03 -0.38
C SER A 176 -29.64 5.80 0.94
N ARG A 177 -28.54 6.10 1.64
CA ARG A 177 -28.53 6.85 2.90
C ARG A 177 -28.07 8.31 2.74
N GLY A 178 -27.83 8.74 1.48
CA GLY A 178 -27.38 10.09 1.14
C GLY A 178 -25.87 10.22 0.95
N GLY A 179 -25.11 9.14 1.08
CA GLY A 179 -23.69 9.10 0.77
C GLY A 179 -23.40 8.81 -0.71
N ASN A 180 -22.17 8.46 -1.01
CA ASN A 180 -21.68 8.19 -2.37
C ASN A 180 -21.15 6.78 -2.60
N ILE A 181 -21.21 5.87 -1.61
CA ILE A 181 -20.79 4.47 -1.78
C ILE A 181 -21.88 3.74 -2.58
N ALA A 182 -21.61 3.54 -3.87
CA ALA A 182 -22.54 2.94 -4.82
C ALA A 182 -22.33 1.43 -4.98
N LEU A 183 -21.09 0.95 -4.85
CA LEU A 183 -20.72 -0.46 -4.95
C LEU A 183 -19.73 -0.84 -3.85
N ILE A 184 -19.81 -2.09 -3.38
CA ILE A 184 -18.80 -2.68 -2.51
C ILE A 184 -18.18 -3.88 -3.20
N HIS A 185 -16.85 -3.90 -3.29
CA HIS A 185 -16.09 -5.00 -3.83
C HIS A 185 -15.52 -5.88 -2.72
N ILE A 186 -15.56 -7.18 -2.93
CA ILE A 186 -15.16 -8.19 -1.96
C ILE A 186 -14.10 -9.07 -2.58
N GLU A 187 -12.96 -9.20 -1.91
CA GLU A 187 -11.88 -10.12 -2.24
C GLU A 187 -11.24 -9.89 -3.64
N GLU A 188 -10.09 -10.44 -3.86
CA GLU A 188 -9.37 -10.45 -5.13
C GLU A 188 -9.12 -11.90 -5.59
N PRO A 189 -9.07 -12.18 -6.92
CA PRO A 189 -8.95 -13.55 -7.42
C PRO A 189 -7.56 -14.14 -7.25
N ASP A 190 -6.52 -13.30 -7.07
CA ASP A 190 -5.14 -13.74 -7.04
C ASP A 190 -4.89 -14.79 -5.96
N GLY A 191 -4.36 -15.94 -6.37
CA GLY A 191 -4.12 -17.07 -5.50
C GLY A 191 -5.38 -17.79 -4.99
N LEU A 192 -6.60 -17.42 -5.39
CA LEU A 192 -7.80 -18.18 -5.05
C LEU A 192 -7.82 -19.52 -5.78
N GLN A 193 -8.18 -20.58 -5.06
CA GLN A 193 -8.28 -21.93 -5.65
C GLN A 193 -9.68 -22.21 -6.22
N PRO A 194 -9.88 -23.23 -7.06
CA PRO A 194 -11.20 -23.72 -7.40
C PRO A 194 -12.03 -24.04 -6.15
N ASN A 195 -13.35 -23.77 -6.18
CA ASN A 195 -14.31 -23.98 -5.08
C ASN A 195 -14.37 -22.89 -3.98
N HIS A 196 -14.13 -21.63 -4.32
CA HIS A 196 -14.24 -20.52 -3.37
C HIS A 196 -15.65 -19.95 -3.21
N LYS A 197 -16.63 -20.39 -3.99
CA LYS A 197 -18.01 -19.83 -3.97
C LYS A 197 -18.57 -19.70 -2.55
N SER A 198 -18.39 -20.73 -1.73
CA SER A 198 -18.90 -20.71 -0.35
C SER A 198 -18.16 -19.76 0.59
N TYR A 199 -16.88 -19.51 0.35
CA TYR A 199 -16.09 -18.50 1.07
C TYR A 199 -16.53 -17.10 0.67
N LEU A 200 -16.64 -16.82 -0.63
CA LEU A 200 -17.11 -15.54 -1.15
C LEU A 200 -18.54 -15.23 -0.66
N ALA A 201 -19.43 -16.24 -0.65
CA ALA A 201 -20.77 -16.08 -0.09
C ALA A 201 -20.74 -15.71 1.41
N ALA A 202 -19.87 -16.34 2.19
CA ALA A 202 -19.72 -16.03 3.61
C ALA A 202 -19.16 -14.62 3.83
N LEU A 203 -18.26 -14.13 2.98
CA LEU A 203 -17.79 -12.74 3.02
C LEU A 203 -18.93 -11.76 2.69
N CYS A 204 -19.75 -12.04 1.67
CA CYS A 204 -20.94 -11.23 1.35
C CYS A 204 -21.87 -11.13 2.56
N ASP A 205 -22.16 -12.26 3.22
CA ASP A 205 -23.00 -12.28 4.43
C ASP A 205 -22.37 -11.47 5.58
N SER A 206 -21.06 -11.57 5.74
CA SER A 206 -20.32 -10.83 6.76
C SER A 206 -20.35 -9.31 6.54
N VAL A 207 -20.22 -8.85 5.28
CA VAL A 207 -20.33 -7.43 4.90
C VAL A 207 -21.74 -6.90 5.16
N ARG A 208 -22.77 -7.67 4.75
CA ARG A 208 -24.18 -7.33 5.01
C ARG A 208 -24.46 -7.21 6.51
N SER A 209 -24.00 -8.20 7.28
CA SER A 209 -24.18 -8.25 8.74
C SER A 209 -23.41 -7.15 9.48
N ALA A 210 -22.36 -6.59 8.88
CA ALA A 210 -21.61 -5.47 9.43
C ALA A 210 -22.33 -4.12 9.31
N GLY A 211 -23.31 -3.98 8.39
CA GLY A 211 -24.08 -2.76 8.19
C GLY A 211 -24.09 -2.19 6.76
N PHE A 212 -23.39 -2.85 5.83
CA PHE A 212 -23.46 -2.51 4.39
C PHE A 212 -24.56 -3.33 3.71
N ASP A 213 -25.79 -3.09 4.10
CA ASP A 213 -26.97 -3.90 3.78
C ASP A 213 -27.72 -3.45 2.51
N GLU A 214 -27.54 -2.21 2.05
CA GLU A 214 -28.29 -1.61 0.96
C GLU A 214 -27.47 -1.45 -0.34
N THR A 215 -26.15 -1.60 -0.31
CA THR A 215 -25.26 -1.37 -1.47
C THR A 215 -25.10 -2.64 -2.30
N LEU A 216 -25.00 -2.54 -3.62
CA LEU A 216 -24.66 -3.67 -4.50
C LEU A 216 -23.28 -4.22 -4.19
N LEU A 217 -23.16 -5.54 -4.04
CA LEU A 217 -21.88 -6.22 -3.84
C LEU A 217 -21.33 -6.71 -5.17
N THR A 218 -20.02 -6.70 -5.32
CA THR A 218 -19.29 -7.20 -6.49
C THR A 218 -18.17 -8.12 -6.09
N VAL A 219 -17.88 -9.11 -6.91
CA VAL A 219 -16.77 -10.05 -6.76
C VAL A 219 -16.05 -10.16 -8.09
N VAL A 220 -14.72 -10.08 -8.07
CA VAL A 220 -13.94 -10.22 -9.29
C VAL A 220 -13.89 -11.68 -9.74
N THR A 221 -13.87 -11.88 -11.06
CA THR A 221 -13.82 -13.20 -11.67
C THR A 221 -13.17 -13.14 -13.06
N THR A 222 -12.82 -14.30 -13.57
CA THR A 222 -12.45 -14.51 -14.98
C THR A 222 -13.55 -15.30 -15.69
N LYS A 223 -13.49 -15.38 -17.01
CA LYS A 223 -14.43 -16.17 -17.82
C LYS A 223 -14.50 -17.63 -17.37
N GLU A 224 -13.36 -18.20 -16.99
CA GLU A 224 -13.23 -19.58 -16.56
C GLU A 224 -13.83 -19.83 -15.17
N ASN A 225 -13.75 -18.82 -14.29
CA ASN A 225 -14.11 -18.93 -12.88
C ASN A 225 -15.47 -18.29 -12.54
N VAL A 226 -16.22 -17.80 -13.51
CA VAL A 226 -17.49 -17.11 -13.28
C VAL A 226 -18.53 -17.96 -12.50
N HIS A 227 -18.45 -19.28 -12.59
CA HIS A 227 -19.29 -20.21 -11.84
C HIS A 227 -19.02 -20.17 -10.31
N GLN A 228 -17.89 -19.57 -9.88
CA GLN A 228 -17.54 -19.39 -8.47
C GLN A 228 -18.19 -18.16 -7.84
N VAL A 229 -18.76 -17.26 -8.63
CA VAL A 229 -19.45 -16.08 -8.11
C VAL A 229 -20.77 -16.50 -7.45
N PRO A 230 -21.07 -16.06 -6.21
CA PRO A 230 -22.36 -16.27 -5.57
C PRO A 230 -23.38 -15.26 -6.15
N VAL A 231 -23.90 -15.57 -7.34
CA VAL A 231 -24.75 -14.66 -8.15
C VAL A 231 -26.05 -14.22 -7.48
N ASP A 232 -26.47 -14.92 -6.45
CA ASP A 232 -27.59 -14.57 -5.56
C ASP A 232 -27.24 -13.47 -4.54
N LYS A 233 -25.95 -13.18 -4.36
CA LYS A 233 -25.43 -12.24 -3.36
C LYS A 233 -24.59 -11.10 -3.94
N ALA A 234 -23.90 -11.34 -5.05
CA ALA A 234 -22.96 -10.37 -5.63
C ALA A 234 -22.96 -10.43 -7.17
N LEU A 235 -22.67 -9.28 -7.79
CA LEU A 235 -22.46 -9.15 -9.21
C LEU A 235 -21.03 -9.61 -9.57
N ALA A 236 -20.87 -10.20 -10.76
CA ALA A 236 -19.58 -10.53 -11.32
C ALA A 236 -18.90 -9.29 -11.92
N ALA A 237 -17.70 -9.00 -11.49
CA ALA A 237 -16.80 -8.01 -12.10
C ALA A 237 -15.65 -8.75 -12.79
N TYR A 238 -15.44 -8.52 -14.06
CA TYR A 238 -14.54 -9.33 -14.88
C TYR A 238 -13.14 -8.71 -14.95
N SER A 239 -12.11 -9.48 -14.60
CA SER A 239 -10.73 -9.17 -14.98
C SER A 239 -10.50 -9.64 -16.42
N ILE A 240 -10.02 -8.75 -17.28
CA ILE A 240 -9.82 -9.02 -18.71
C ILE A 240 -8.35 -9.30 -18.98
N ASP A 241 -8.06 -10.45 -19.58
CA ASP A 241 -6.72 -10.77 -20.08
C ASP A 241 -6.43 -9.93 -21.35
N ASP A 242 -5.23 -9.36 -21.44
CA ASP A 242 -4.73 -8.61 -22.61
C ASP A 242 -4.71 -9.42 -23.91
N LYS A 243 -4.83 -10.75 -23.84
CA LYS A 243 -4.81 -11.66 -24.99
C LYS A 243 -6.18 -11.91 -25.62
N GLN A 244 -7.27 -11.55 -24.94
CA GLN A 244 -8.64 -11.81 -25.42
C GLN A 244 -9.42 -10.51 -25.58
N SER A 245 -10.34 -10.45 -26.58
CA SER A 245 -11.22 -9.30 -26.72
C SER A 245 -12.17 -9.23 -25.53
N ALA A 246 -12.49 -8.00 -25.08
CA ALA A 246 -13.46 -7.77 -24.01
C ALA A 246 -14.82 -8.40 -24.35
N MET A 247 -15.26 -8.26 -25.60
CA MET A 247 -16.55 -8.77 -26.05
C MET A 247 -16.66 -10.30 -25.99
N SER A 248 -15.56 -11.04 -26.24
CA SER A 248 -15.58 -12.50 -26.13
C SER A 248 -15.74 -12.97 -24.67
N ASN A 249 -15.15 -12.22 -23.72
CA ASN A 249 -15.30 -12.47 -22.29
C ASN A 249 -16.75 -12.19 -21.85
N PHE A 250 -17.36 -11.12 -22.32
CA PHE A 250 -18.74 -10.75 -21.99
C PHE A 250 -19.79 -11.70 -22.57
N ALA A 251 -19.59 -12.25 -23.76
CA ALA A 251 -20.47 -13.25 -24.33
C ALA A 251 -20.56 -14.50 -23.42
N GLY A 252 -19.42 -14.94 -22.88
CA GLY A 252 -19.36 -16.01 -21.89
C GLY A 252 -20.09 -15.66 -20.58
N ALA A 253 -19.88 -14.44 -20.10
CA ALA A 253 -20.50 -13.91 -18.89
C ALA A 253 -22.02 -13.86 -19.00
N ARG A 254 -22.56 -13.29 -20.09
CA ARG A 254 -24.00 -13.22 -20.38
C ARG A 254 -24.65 -14.58 -20.52
N LYS A 255 -23.92 -15.58 -21.05
CA LYS A 255 -24.41 -16.96 -21.12
C LYS A 255 -24.59 -17.57 -19.71
N HIS A 256 -23.75 -17.19 -18.76
CA HIS A 256 -23.81 -17.70 -17.37
C HIS A 256 -24.83 -16.94 -16.51
N ASN A 257 -24.91 -15.62 -16.66
CA ASN A 257 -25.89 -14.77 -15.99
C ASN A 257 -26.41 -13.66 -16.94
N PRO A 258 -27.51 -13.91 -17.70
CA PRO A 258 -28.03 -12.96 -18.69
C PRO A 258 -28.44 -11.61 -18.10
N ASN A 259 -28.82 -11.58 -16.83
CA ASN A 259 -29.30 -10.40 -16.13
C ASN A 259 -28.19 -9.62 -15.41
N SER A 260 -26.93 -10.06 -15.48
CA SER A 260 -25.79 -9.34 -14.89
C SER A 260 -25.30 -8.25 -15.83
N PRO A 261 -24.98 -7.05 -15.31
CA PRO A 261 -24.34 -6.01 -16.11
C PRO A 261 -22.96 -6.46 -16.55
N VAL A 262 -22.52 -5.92 -17.69
CA VAL A 262 -21.13 -6.05 -18.11
C VAL A 262 -20.28 -5.07 -17.30
N LEU A 263 -19.53 -5.58 -16.35
CA LEU A 263 -18.68 -4.79 -15.46
C LEU A 263 -17.25 -5.33 -15.50
N CYS A 264 -16.31 -4.49 -15.93
CA CYS A 264 -14.90 -4.78 -15.90
C CYS A 264 -14.25 -4.25 -14.62
N PHE A 265 -13.63 -5.14 -13.88
CA PHE A 265 -12.90 -4.77 -12.66
C PHE A 265 -11.56 -4.11 -12.96
N ASP A 266 -10.85 -4.61 -13.98
CA ASP A 266 -9.50 -4.19 -14.30
C ASP A 266 -9.25 -4.28 -15.82
N VAL A 267 -9.26 -3.12 -16.48
CA VAL A 267 -9.04 -3.03 -17.94
C VAL A 267 -7.57 -2.78 -18.27
N ALA A 268 -6.84 -2.17 -17.36
CA ALA A 268 -5.46 -1.79 -17.55
C ALA A 268 -4.68 -2.04 -16.27
N ARG A 269 -4.02 -3.19 -16.23
CA ARG A 269 -3.26 -3.59 -15.03
C ARG A 269 -2.05 -2.68 -14.81
N SER A 270 -1.79 -2.35 -13.56
CA SER A 270 -0.63 -1.58 -13.11
C SER A 270 0.68 -2.32 -13.41
N CYS A 271 1.76 -1.56 -13.67
CA CYS A 271 3.12 -2.08 -13.74
C CYS A 271 3.82 -1.91 -12.41
N TRP A 272 4.20 -3.02 -11.80
CA TRP A 272 4.90 -3.05 -10.52
C TRP A 272 6.39 -3.23 -10.72
N HIS A 273 7.15 -2.45 -9.99
CA HIS A 273 8.60 -2.48 -10.04
C HIS A 273 9.11 -3.46 -9.00
N VAL A 274 10.17 -4.18 -9.34
CA VAL A 274 10.80 -5.21 -8.52
C VAL A 274 12.24 -4.84 -8.26
N TRP A 275 12.69 -4.97 -7.03
CA TRP A 275 14.08 -4.73 -6.67
C TRP A 275 15.03 -5.64 -7.46
N GLY A 276 16.07 -5.04 -8.06
CA GLY A 276 17.06 -5.74 -8.86
C GLY A 276 16.64 -6.07 -10.29
N GLU A 277 15.44 -5.67 -10.72
CA GLU A 277 14.95 -5.88 -12.08
C GLU A 277 14.79 -4.54 -12.82
N ARG A 278 14.73 -4.61 -14.15
CA ARG A 278 14.42 -3.44 -14.96
C ARG A 278 12.98 -3.02 -14.75
N VAL A 279 12.74 -1.71 -14.75
CA VAL A 279 11.38 -1.16 -14.68
C VAL A 279 10.59 -1.59 -15.93
N PRO A 280 9.45 -2.27 -15.76
CA PRO A 280 8.62 -2.65 -16.88
C PRO A 280 7.94 -1.42 -17.49
N LEU A 281 7.78 -1.41 -18.82
CA LEU A 281 7.02 -0.39 -19.52
C LEU A 281 5.59 -0.91 -19.78
N ARG A 282 4.61 -0.14 -19.37
CA ARG A 282 3.20 -0.40 -19.65
C ARG A 282 2.86 0.04 -21.08
N ASN A 283 2.16 -0.80 -21.81
CA ASN A 283 1.60 -0.42 -23.11
C ASN A 283 0.22 0.22 -22.93
N LEU A 284 0.19 1.54 -22.82
CA LEU A 284 -1.04 2.31 -22.62
C LEU A 284 -2.00 2.22 -23.80
N ASP A 285 -1.51 2.07 -25.04
CA ASP A 285 -2.36 1.97 -26.25
C ASP A 285 -3.26 0.73 -26.18
N LYS A 286 -2.72 -0.41 -25.73
CA LYS A 286 -3.51 -1.63 -25.55
C LYS A 286 -4.56 -1.45 -24.45
N SER A 287 -4.19 -0.84 -23.34
CA SER A 287 -5.10 -0.55 -22.24
C SER A 287 -6.23 0.37 -22.69
N PHE A 288 -5.91 1.41 -23.46
CA PHE A 288 -6.89 2.31 -24.04
C PHE A 288 -7.82 1.59 -25.01
N ALA A 289 -7.30 0.79 -25.93
CA ALA A 289 -8.11 0.06 -26.89
C ALA A 289 -9.12 -0.89 -26.21
N ARG A 290 -8.71 -1.52 -25.09
CA ARG A 290 -9.61 -2.35 -24.28
C ARG A 290 -10.70 -1.55 -23.59
N LEU A 291 -10.34 -0.43 -22.99
CA LEU A 291 -11.30 0.45 -22.33
C LEU A 291 -12.37 0.92 -23.34
N PHE A 292 -11.92 1.31 -24.51
CA PHE A 292 -12.77 1.74 -25.62
C PHE A 292 -13.73 0.63 -26.07
N GLU A 293 -13.23 -0.59 -26.30
CA GLU A 293 -14.03 -1.77 -26.64
C GLU A 293 -15.13 -2.04 -25.60
N VAL A 294 -14.82 -1.90 -24.29
CA VAL A 294 -15.78 -2.09 -23.22
C VAL A 294 -16.90 -1.06 -23.31
N PHE A 295 -16.58 0.22 -23.45
CA PHE A 295 -17.57 1.29 -23.46
C PHE A 295 -18.43 1.30 -24.75
N GLU A 296 -17.86 0.96 -25.89
CA GLU A 296 -18.64 0.77 -27.15
C GLU A 296 -19.61 -0.40 -27.03
N GLY A 297 -19.21 -1.48 -26.33
CA GLY A 297 -20.07 -2.62 -26.01
C GLY A 297 -21.10 -2.37 -24.91
N SER A 298 -21.32 -1.12 -24.51
CA SER A 298 -22.23 -0.71 -23.44
C SER A 298 -21.87 -1.30 -22.06
N GLY A 299 -20.61 -1.63 -21.85
CA GLY A 299 -20.09 -2.08 -20.55
C GLY A 299 -19.70 -0.93 -19.63
N SER A 300 -19.47 -1.27 -18.38
CA SER A 300 -18.87 -0.45 -17.33
C SER A 300 -17.46 -0.93 -17.06
N ALA A 301 -16.55 -0.03 -16.69
CA ALA A 301 -15.15 -0.38 -16.50
C ALA A 301 -14.47 0.41 -15.39
N ASN A 302 -13.51 -0.24 -14.73
CA ASN A 302 -12.51 0.39 -13.89
C ASN A 302 -11.12 0.26 -14.54
N VAL A 303 -10.35 1.34 -14.52
CA VAL A 303 -8.93 1.35 -14.88
C VAL A 303 -8.12 1.23 -13.59
N SER A 304 -7.39 0.12 -13.45
CA SER A 304 -6.49 -0.05 -12.31
C SER A 304 -5.35 0.94 -12.43
N VAL A 305 -5.25 1.82 -11.44
CA VAL A 305 -4.23 2.85 -11.25
C VAL A 305 -4.12 3.84 -12.43
N ALA A 306 -4.83 4.93 -12.30
CA ALA A 306 -4.64 6.09 -13.17
C ALA A 306 -3.42 6.94 -12.73
N LEU A 307 -3.00 6.83 -11.49
CA LEU A 307 -1.93 7.60 -10.86
C LEU A 307 -0.82 6.66 -10.40
N GLY A 308 0.37 6.79 -10.96
CA GLY A 308 1.59 6.15 -10.46
C GLY A 308 1.95 6.72 -9.10
N GLY A 309 2.59 5.94 -8.27
CA GLY A 309 2.74 6.38 -6.90
C GLY A 309 3.79 5.66 -6.08
N THR A 310 3.67 5.86 -4.80
CA THR A 310 4.59 5.38 -3.78
C THR A 310 3.86 4.51 -2.77
N SER A 311 4.34 3.29 -2.60
CA SER A 311 3.95 2.42 -1.49
C SER A 311 4.70 2.84 -0.22
N PHE A 312 4.22 3.90 0.43
CA PHE A 312 4.83 4.45 1.64
C PHE A 312 4.94 3.39 2.75
N GLY A 313 5.93 3.55 3.63
CA GLY A 313 6.15 2.65 4.76
C GLY A 313 6.37 1.21 4.32
N HIS A 314 5.52 0.32 4.82
CA HIS A 314 5.63 -1.12 4.61
C HIS A 314 4.56 -1.66 3.63
N LEU A 315 3.91 -0.81 2.85
CA LEU A 315 2.84 -1.21 1.95
C LEU A 315 3.30 -2.17 0.84
N ALA A 316 4.51 -1.97 0.29
CA ALA A 316 5.02 -2.82 -0.79
C ALA A 316 5.20 -4.27 -0.34
N GLY A 317 4.55 -5.19 -1.02
CA GLY A 317 4.63 -6.63 -0.79
C GLY A 317 5.71 -7.34 -1.59
N ALA A 318 5.47 -8.61 -1.90
CA ALA A 318 6.32 -9.45 -2.75
C ALA A 318 5.48 -10.50 -3.47
N GLU A 319 6.08 -11.12 -4.48
CA GLU A 319 5.51 -12.27 -5.18
C GLU A 319 6.51 -13.43 -5.28
N ILE A 320 6.01 -14.62 -5.53
CA ILE A 320 6.81 -15.71 -6.07
C ILE A 320 6.37 -15.92 -7.50
N ARG A 321 7.31 -15.78 -8.44
CA ARG A 321 7.10 -16.03 -9.85
C ARG A 321 8.20 -16.96 -10.39
N ASP A 322 7.80 -18.02 -11.06
CA ASP A 322 8.72 -19.04 -11.57
C ASP A 322 9.66 -19.61 -10.49
N GLY A 323 9.12 -19.80 -9.27
CA GLY A 323 9.84 -20.31 -8.11
C GLY A 323 10.81 -19.30 -7.47
N ARG A 324 10.86 -18.05 -7.92
CA ARG A 324 11.75 -17.01 -7.40
C ARG A 324 11.00 -15.96 -6.58
N PHE A 325 11.58 -15.59 -5.46
CA PHE A 325 11.10 -14.47 -4.65
C PHE A 325 11.43 -13.14 -5.34
N ARG A 326 10.42 -12.27 -5.46
CA ARG A 326 10.52 -10.96 -6.09
C ARG A 326 9.87 -9.92 -5.17
N ALA A 327 10.67 -9.09 -4.55
CA ALA A 327 10.19 -8.02 -3.68
C ALA A 327 9.84 -6.78 -4.50
N PHE A 328 8.63 -6.24 -4.30
CA PHE A 328 8.23 -4.99 -4.95
C PHE A 328 8.99 -3.81 -4.36
N SER A 329 9.40 -2.87 -5.23
CA SER A 329 9.99 -1.61 -4.81
C SER A 329 8.92 -0.64 -4.30
N THR A 330 9.37 0.46 -3.71
CA THR A 330 8.48 1.47 -3.15
C THR A 330 7.69 2.22 -4.23
N ALA A 331 8.34 2.58 -5.35
CA ALA A 331 7.65 3.19 -6.49
C ALA A 331 6.94 2.15 -7.37
N TYR A 332 5.84 2.54 -7.99
CA TYR A 332 5.09 1.71 -8.93
C TYR A 332 4.49 2.55 -10.06
N ASP A 333 4.21 1.89 -11.18
CA ASP A 333 3.50 2.39 -12.37
C ASP A 333 3.94 3.78 -12.87
N ASN A 334 5.25 3.97 -13.00
CA ASN A 334 5.83 5.23 -13.47
C ASN A 334 5.37 5.66 -14.87
N ASN A 335 4.66 4.79 -15.58
CA ASN A 335 4.09 5.04 -16.88
C ASN A 335 2.55 5.11 -16.87
N SER A 336 1.95 5.44 -15.72
CA SER A 336 0.51 5.69 -15.58
C SER A 336 0.07 7.01 -16.23
N ILE A 337 -1.22 7.30 -16.23
CA ILE A 337 -1.79 8.55 -16.81
C ILE A 337 -1.23 9.78 -16.08
N PHE A 338 -1.13 9.72 -14.76
CA PHE A 338 -0.50 10.72 -13.90
C PHE A 338 0.69 10.11 -13.18
N ASN A 339 1.74 10.89 -12.98
CA ASN A 339 2.85 10.51 -12.10
C ASN A 339 2.53 10.79 -10.61
N GLU A 340 3.48 10.51 -9.72
CA GLU A 340 3.37 10.72 -8.26
C GLU A 340 3.06 12.17 -7.89
N SER A 341 3.66 13.14 -8.58
CA SER A 341 3.40 14.57 -8.36
C SER A 341 2.06 15.04 -8.96
N GLY A 342 1.32 14.17 -9.66
CA GLY A 342 0.06 14.51 -10.32
C GLY A 342 0.21 15.09 -11.73
N ARG A 343 1.44 15.13 -12.30
CA ARG A 343 1.62 15.53 -13.69
C ARG A 343 1.03 14.48 -14.64
N TYR A 344 0.27 14.95 -15.60
CA TYR A 344 -0.28 14.08 -16.65
C TYR A 344 0.73 13.83 -17.77
N ARG A 345 0.51 12.73 -18.47
CA ARG A 345 1.26 12.33 -19.67
C ARG A 345 0.39 12.51 -20.91
N GLU A 346 1.00 12.46 -22.10
CA GLU A 346 0.30 12.60 -23.39
C GLU A 346 -0.91 11.66 -23.53
N ALA A 347 -0.84 10.46 -22.94
CA ALA A 347 -1.93 9.49 -22.93
C ALA A 347 -3.24 10.00 -22.31
N ILE A 348 -3.23 11.10 -21.55
CA ILE A 348 -4.44 11.65 -20.91
C ILE A 348 -5.57 11.92 -21.91
N THR A 349 -5.23 12.41 -23.10
CA THR A 349 -6.22 12.73 -24.16
C THR A 349 -6.99 11.49 -24.58
N MET A 350 -6.31 10.35 -24.74
CA MET A 350 -6.91 9.08 -25.13
C MET A 350 -7.87 8.57 -24.05
N PHE A 351 -7.47 8.65 -22.78
CA PHE A 351 -8.33 8.22 -21.66
C PHE A 351 -9.54 9.14 -21.48
N ARG A 352 -9.38 10.45 -21.62
CA ARG A 352 -10.49 11.42 -21.63
C ARG A 352 -11.49 11.10 -22.75
N GLU A 353 -11.03 10.81 -23.96
CA GLU A 353 -11.90 10.43 -25.07
C GLU A 353 -12.70 9.15 -24.76
N ALA A 354 -12.05 8.13 -24.19
CA ALA A 354 -12.72 6.90 -23.83
C ALA A 354 -13.79 7.12 -22.75
N PHE A 355 -13.47 7.85 -21.68
CA PHE A 355 -14.45 8.16 -20.61
C PHE A 355 -15.55 9.09 -21.10
N HIS A 356 -15.26 10.04 -21.98
CA HIS A 356 -16.26 10.91 -22.59
C HIS A 356 -17.33 10.12 -23.35
N ARG A 357 -16.96 9.09 -24.06
CA ARG A 357 -17.91 8.20 -24.76
C ARG A 357 -18.74 7.34 -23.82
N SER A 358 -18.29 7.14 -22.56
CA SER A 358 -19.08 6.44 -21.54
C SER A 358 -20.06 7.38 -20.83
N ALA A 359 -19.77 8.68 -20.79
CA ALA A 359 -20.50 9.65 -20.01
C ALA A 359 -21.91 9.90 -20.56
N THR A 360 -22.89 9.81 -19.69
CA THR A 360 -24.28 10.25 -19.95
C THR A 360 -24.49 11.73 -19.60
N GLN A 361 -23.47 12.40 -19.04
CA GLN A 361 -23.50 13.79 -18.56
C GLN A 361 -22.34 14.61 -19.12
N VAL A 362 -22.48 15.94 -19.08
CA VAL A 362 -21.47 16.90 -19.48
C VAL A 362 -20.21 16.74 -18.60
N LEU A 363 -19.05 16.62 -19.25
CA LEU A 363 -17.77 16.48 -18.55
C LEU A 363 -17.43 17.72 -17.75
N PRO A 364 -16.78 17.56 -16.58
CA PRO A 364 -16.26 18.68 -15.82
C PRO A 364 -15.11 19.38 -16.58
N ALA A 365 -14.87 20.61 -16.18
CA ALA A 365 -13.84 21.47 -16.75
C ALA A 365 -12.41 20.84 -16.66
N ASN A 366 -11.55 21.39 -17.49
CA ASN A 366 -10.19 20.96 -17.74
C ASN A 366 -9.33 20.78 -16.46
N THR A 367 -8.53 19.70 -16.41
CA THR A 367 -7.50 19.45 -15.37
C THR A 367 -6.36 20.48 -15.42
N ASP A 368 -6.26 21.30 -16.46
CA ASP A 368 -5.19 22.30 -16.62
C ASP A 368 -5.23 23.41 -15.56
N SER A 369 -6.31 23.47 -14.75
CA SER A 369 -6.46 24.42 -13.65
C SER A 369 -5.91 23.92 -12.30
N VAL A 370 -5.48 22.65 -12.21
CA VAL A 370 -4.93 22.08 -10.96
C VAL A 370 -3.45 22.40 -10.92
N GLU A 371 -3.06 23.28 -10.00
CA GLU A 371 -1.67 23.70 -9.83
C GLU A 371 -0.84 22.59 -9.21
N ILE A 372 0.32 22.29 -9.81
CA ILE A 372 1.25 21.27 -9.37
C ILE A 372 2.56 21.97 -9.02
N PHE A 373 2.93 21.88 -7.75
CA PHE A 373 4.15 22.44 -7.22
C PHE A 373 5.26 21.38 -7.22
N GLU A 374 6.35 21.64 -7.93
CA GLU A 374 7.53 20.80 -7.93
C GLU A 374 8.75 21.64 -7.59
N MET A 375 9.54 21.13 -6.66
CA MET A 375 10.82 21.69 -6.30
C MET A 375 11.84 21.40 -7.42
N ASN A 376 12.56 22.40 -7.88
CA ASN A 376 13.49 22.20 -9.02
C ASN A 376 14.68 21.32 -8.64
N MET A 377 15.26 21.52 -7.49
CA MET A 377 16.40 20.75 -7.01
C MET A 377 16.57 20.95 -5.49
N PHE A 378 16.89 19.89 -4.78
CA PHE A 378 17.35 19.93 -3.41
C PHE A 378 18.87 19.78 -3.40
N PRO A 379 19.65 20.70 -2.82
CA PRO A 379 21.11 20.63 -2.85
C PRO A 379 21.64 19.47 -2.02
N GLU A 380 22.80 18.96 -2.40
CA GLU A 380 23.51 17.95 -1.62
C GLU A 380 23.72 18.41 -0.17
N THR A 381 23.29 17.61 0.77
CA THR A 381 23.42 17.88 2.20
C THR A 381 24.14 16.73 2.89
N ALA A 382 25.22 17.04 3.61
CA ALA A 382 25.94 16.05 4.38
C ALA A 382 25.14 15.61 5.61
N VAL A 383 25.12 14.31 5.84
CA VAL A 383 24.57 13.71 7.07
C VAL A 383 25.65 13.75 8.15
N THR A 384 25.34 14.35 9.28
CA THR A 384 26.32 14.61 10.35
C THR A 384 26.13 13.77 11.60
N SER A 385 24.94 13.20 11.80
CA SER A 385 24.59 12.47 13.02
C SER A 385 24.37 10.99 12.77
N TYR A 386 24.87 10.15 13.67
CA TYR A 386 24.85 8.69 13.60
C TYR A 386 24.53 8.06 14.95
N SER A 387 23.81 6.96 14.94
CA SER A 387 23.59 6.06 16.07
C SER A 387 23.71 4.62 15.57
N SER A 388 24.61 3.84 16.15
CA SER A 388 24.79 2.43 15.76
C SER A 388 23.51 1.63 15.95
N LEU A 389 23.22 0.75 15.01
CA LEU A 389 22.07 -0.18 15.13
C LEU A 389 22.23 -1.09 16.36
N PHE A 390 23.47 -1.38 16.76
CA PHE A 390 23.79 -2.27 17.88
C PHE A 390 23.85 -1.54 19.23
N ASP A 391 23.76 -0.20 19.26
CA ASP A 391 23.69 0.56 20.49
C ASP A 391 22.28 0.50 21.09
N SER A 392 22.18 0.39 22.41
CA SER A 392 20.90 0.39 23.14
C SER A 392 19.90 -0.63 22.60
N LEU A 393 20.35 -1.88 22.43
CA LEU A 393 19.49 -2.98 21.95
C LEU A 393 18.33 -3.24 22.91
N PRO A 394 17.12 -3.50 22.41
CA PRO A 394 16.00 -3.98 23.19
C PRO A 394 16.30 -5.32 23.88
N GLN A 395 15.45 -5.71 24.83
CA GLN A 395 15.58 -6.99 25.50
C GLN A 395 15.44 -8.15 24.52
N ALA A 396 16.41 -9.06 24.53
CA ALA A 396 16.40 -10.25 23.68
C ALA A 396 15.42 -11.31 24.21
N ILE A 397 14.79 -12.04 23.30
CA ILE A 397 13.95 -13.21 23.57
C ILE A 397 14.84 -14.45 23.42
N SER A 398 14.98 -15.24 24.50
CA SER A 398 15.77 -16.48 24.47
C SER A 398 14.93 -17.65 23.96
N SER A 399 15.51 -18.49 23.10
CA SER A 399 14.87 -19.69 22.52
C SER A 399 15.89 -20.74 22.16
N GLN A 400 15.45 -22.01 22.00
CA GLN A 400 16.32 -23.10 21.52
C GLN A 400 16.63 -22.97 20.04
N GLN A 401 15.65 -22.55 19.24
CA GLN A 401 15.74 -22.31 17.80
C GLN A 401 15.56 -20.83 17.51
N PRO A 402 16.00 -20.31 16.34
CA PRO A 402 15.69 -18.95 15.95
C PRO A 402 14.18 -18.74 15.85
N LEU A 403 13.72 -17.57 16.25
CA LEU A 403 12.30 -17.18 16.16
C LEU A 403 12.04 -16.37 14.89
N THR A 404 10.89 -16.56 14.26
CA THR A 404 10.46 -15.68 13.17
C THR A 404 10.13 -14.28 13.69
N PHE A 405 9.99 -13.31 12.80
CA PHE A 405 9.57 -11.95 13.17
C PHE A 405 8.23 -11.97 13.90
N GLU A 406 7.30 -12.76 13.42
CA GLU A 406 5.96 -12.89 13.97
C GLU A 406 5.99 -13.46 15.40
N GLN A 407 6.84 -14.44 15.64
CA GLN A 407 7.09 -15.01 16.99
C GLN A 407 7.82 -14.02 17.91
N CYS A 408 8.65 -13.13 17.34
CA CYS A 408 9.27 -12.02 18.08
C CYS A 408 8.31 -10.84 18.32
N GLY A 409 7.09 -10.87 17.78
CA GLY A 409 6.12 -9.79 17.88
C GLY A 409 6.43 -8.58 17.00
N VAL A 410 7.20 -8.75 15.93
CA VAL A 410 7.59 -7.70 14.98
C VAL A 410 7.01 -7.97 13.61
N GLY A 411 6.32 -6.99 13.03
CA GLY A 411 5.81 -7.10 11.67
C GLY A 411 6.83 -6.66 10.62
N TYR A 412 7.59 -5.61 10.95
CA TYR A 412 8.48 -4.91 10.02
C TYR A 412 9.76 -4.48 10.74
N GLY A 413 10.84 -4.27 9.97
CA GLY A 413 12.14 -3.91 10.50
C GLY A 413 13.15 -5.03 10.40
N ALA A 414 13.85 -5.33 11.49
CA ALA A 414 14.87 -6.36 11.55
C ALA A 414 14.81 -7.16 12.87
N VAL A 415 15.46 -8.32 12.87
CA VAL A 415 15.77 -9.07 14.08
C VAL A 415 17.27 -9.40 14.09
N LEU A 416 17.93 -9.12 15.20
CA LEU A 416 19.30 -9.52 15.46
C LEU A 416 19.31 -10.86 16.21
N TYR A 417 19.79 -11.89 15.54
CA TYR A 417 19.96 -13.25 16.09
C TYR A 417 21.37 -13.42 16.60
N THR A 418 21.54 -13.90 17.82
CA THR A 418 22.85 -14.12 18.42
C THR A 418 22.94 -15.51 19.04
N THR A 419 24.01 -16.25 18.73
CA THR A 419 24.35 -17.52 19.37
C THR A 419 25.85 -17.74 19.32
N THR A 420 26.31 -18.93 19.75
CA THR A 420 27.72 -19.34 19.72
C THR A 420 27.92 -20.46 18.71
N LEU A 421 28.93 -20.33 17.87
CA LEU A 421 29.32 -21.39 16.93
C LEU A 421 29.90 -22.60 17.67
N PRO A 422 29.60 -23.84 17.25
CA PRO A 422 30.27 -25.03 17.74
C PRO A 422 31.72 -25.08 17.21
N GLU A 423 32.41 -26.21 17.37
CA GLU A 423 33.66 -26.48 16.68
C GLU A 423 33.48 -26.33 15.17
N VAL A 424 34.26 -25.46 14.54
CA VAL A 424 34.29 -25.22 13.09
C VAL A 424 35.53 -25.87 12.52
N LYS A 425 35.38 -26.86 11.64
CA LYS A 425 36.46 -27.55 10.95
C LYS A 425 36.68 -26.92 9.57
N LYS A 426 37.84 -27.18 9.00
CA LYS A 426 38.19 -26.74 7.65
C LYS A 426 37.14 -27.18 6.63
N GLY A 427 36.65 -26.24 5.85
CA GLY A 427 35.60 -26.47 4.84
C GLY A 427 34.18 -26.53 5.38
N SER A 428 33.97 -26.22 6.67
CA SER A 428 32.62 -26.10 7.23
C SER A 428 31.85 -24.93 6.61
N LYS A 429 30.55 -25.09 6.54
CA LYS A 429 29.60 -24.10 6.01
C LYS A 429 28.51 -23.82 7.04
N LEU A 430 28.03 -22.59 7.08
CA LEU A 430 26.79 -22.24 7.75
C LEU A 430 25.66 -22.35 6.74
N SER A 431 24.61 -23.08 7.08
CA SER A 431 23.44 -23.33 6.22
C SER A 431 22.18 -22.95 6.95
N PHE A 432 21.30 -22.23 6.25
CA PHE A 432 19.97 -21.85 6.70
C PHE A 432 18.93 -22.75 6.02
N GLU A 433 17.97 -23.26 6.78
CA GLU A 433 16.81 -23.97 6.21
C GLU A 433 16.00 -23.03 5.32
N ALA A 434 15.64 -21.83 5.85
CA ALA A 434 15.14 -20.72 5.07
C ALA A 434 15.53 -19.38 5.68
N LEU A 435 15.86 -18.40 4.81
CA LEU A 435 16.22 -17.05 5.18
C LEU A 435 15.31 -16.06 4.47
N HIS A 436 14.53 -15.28 5.24
CA HIS A 436 13.53 -14.34 4.75
C HIS A 436 13.73 -12.94 5.38
N ASP A 437 14.38 -11.91 4.71
CA ASP A 437 14.78 -12.01 3.30
C ASP A 437 16.29 -11.75 3.12
N ASN A 438 16.88 -10.83 3.93
CA ASN A 438 18.29 -10.44 3.80
C ASN A 438 19.00 -10.59 5.12
N ALA A 439 20.23 -11.10 5.10
CA ALA A 439 21.03 -11.25 6.31
C ALA A 439 22.42 -10.63 6.16
N GLN A 440 22.88 -10.04 7.22
CA GLN A 440 24.30 -9.72 7.44
C GLN A 440 24.82 -10.57 8.57
N ILE A 441 25.94 -11.24 8.34
CA ILE A 441 26.53 -12.20 9.27
C ILE A 441 27.82 -11.62 9.82
N PHE A 442 27.88 -11.54 11.16
CA PHE A 442 29.03 -11.05 11.91
C PHE A 442 29.57 -12.19 12.78
N ILE A 443 30.88 -12.39 12.78
CA ILE A 443 31.61 -13.34 13.65
C ILE A 443 32.63 -12.55 14.42
N GLY A 444 32.59 -12.62 15.76
CA GLY A 444 33.45 -11.82 16.60
C GLY A 444 33.35 -10.31 16.36
N GLY A 445 32.15 -9.82 16.01
CA GLY A 445 31.90 -8.41 15.70
C GLY A 445 32.32 -7.94 14.30
N LYS A 446 32.91 -8.81 13.47
CA LYS A 446 33.34 -8.49 12.11
C LYS A 446 32.34 -9.05 11.09
N ARG A 447 31.87 -8.22 10.15
CA ARG A 447 30.99 -8.66 9.05
C ARG A 447 31.73 -9.58 8.09
N VAL A 448 31.28 -10.81 7.94
CA VAL A 448 31.92 -11.85 7.12
C VAL A 448 31.12 -12.18 5.85
N ALA A 449 29.80 -11.95 5.84
CA ALA A 449 28.96 -12.22 4.68
C ALA A 449 27.69 -11.38 4.68
N MET A 450 27.09 -11.27 3.49
CA MET A 450 25.74 -10.78 3.25
C MET A 450 25.02 -11.80 2.36
N LEU A 451 23.78 -12.14 2.70
CA LEU A 451 22.93 -13.06 1.95
C LEU A 451 21.62 -12.36 1.58
N SER A 452 21.01 -12.78 0.48
CA SER A 452 19.70 -12.29 0.04
C SER A 452 18.86 -13.40 -0.54
N ARG A 453 17.60 -13.49 -0.10
CA ARG A 453 16.58 -14.39 -0.67
C ARG A 453 16.34 -14.12 -2.16
N VAL A 454 16.49 -12.87 -2.61
CA VAL A 454 16.36 -12.50 -4.03
C VAL A 454 17.41 -13.21 -4.89
N ASP A 455 18.60 -13.49 -4.33
CA ASP A 455 19.68 -14.23 -4.99
C ASP A 455 19.60 -15.75 -4.77
N GLY A 456 18.69 -16.19 -3.89
CA GLY A 456 18.57 -17.59 -3.52
C GLY A 456 19.65 -18.07 -2.55
N ASP A 457 20.31 -17.13 -1.86
CA ASP A 457 21.42 -17.45 -0.97
C ASP A 457 20.93 -18.01 0.37
N SER A 458 21.50 -19.14 0.78
CA SER A 458 21.22 -19.76 2.09
C SER A 458 22.45 -20.42 2.74
N ILE A 459 23.63 -20.27 2.14
CA ILE A 459 24.85 -20.98 2.60
C ILE A 459 26.06 -20.04 2.50
N ILE A 460 26.92 -20.05 3.55
CA ILE A 460 28.24 -19.39 3.52
C ILE A 460 29.32 -20.33 4.00
N SER A 461 30.57 -20.09 3.58
CA SER A 461 31.76 -20.76 4.14
C SER A 461 32.14 -20.16 5.47
N LEU A 462 32.51 -20.97 6.46
CA LEU A 462 32.99 -20.55 7.76
C LEU A 462 34.51 -20.67 7.84
N PRO A 463 35.22 -19.67 8.39
CA PRO A 463 36.64 -19.79 8.70
C PRO A 463 36.86 -20.66 9.95
N GLU A 464 37.98 -21.41 10.01
CA GLU A 464 38.29 -22.33 11.13
C GLU A 464 38.40 -21.58 12.48
N GLU A 465 38.93 -20.37 12.46
CA GLU A 465 39.04 -19.51 13.61
C GLU A 465 37.72 -19.05 14.21
N ALA A 466 36.62 -19.36 13.55
CA ALA A 466 35.25 -19.09 14.04
C ALA A 466 34.78 -20.07 15.13
N SER A 467 35.55 -21.13 15.43
CA SER A 467 35.23 -22.11 16.49
C SER A 467 34.99 -21.44 17.82
N GLY A 468 33.83 -21.67 18.46
CA GLY A 468 33.45 -21.10 19.74
C GLY A 468 33.15 -19.60 19.72
N ALA A 469 33.22 -18.94 18.57
CA ALA A 469 32.98 -17.51 18.45
C ALA A 469 31.49 -17.18 18.56
N THR A 470 31.19 -15.98 19.04
CA THR A 470 29.82 -15.42 18.95
C THR A 470 29.51 -15.08 17.50
N ILE A 471 28.42 -15.62 16.99
CA ILE A 471 27.84 -15.24 15.71
C ILE A 471 26.62 -14.35 15.94
N GLN A 472 26.55 -13.27 15.18
CA GLN A 472 25.40 -12.36 15.12
C GLN A 472 24.90 -12.31 13.68
N ILE A 473 23.61 -12.47 13.50
CA ILE A 473 22.95 -12.45 12.19
C ILE A 473 21.87 -11.39 12.24
N LEU A 474 22.08 -10.27 11.57
CA LEU A 474 21.10 -9.21 11.41
C LEU A 474 20.24 -9.53 10.18
N VAL A 475 18.97 -9.86 10.39
CA VAL A 475 18.04 -10.13 9.29
C VAL A 475 17.06 -8.98 9.19
N ASP A 476 16.97 -8.38 8.01
CA ASP A 476 15.94 -7.43 7.61
C ASP A 476 15.04 -8.01 6.51
N ALA A 477 13.80 -7.55 6.42
CA ALA A 477 12.82 -8.15 5.54
C ALA A 477 12.18 -7.14 4.60
N PHE A 478 11.90 -7.60 3.37
CA PHE A 478 10.99 -6.96 2.43
C PHE A 478 9.53 -7.28 2.79
N GLY A 479 8.59 -6.89 1.91
CA GLY A 479 7.20 -7.26 2.06
C GLY A 479 6.97 -8.77 1.93
N ARG A 480 5.83 -9.22 2.44
CA ARG A 480 5.42 -10.62 2.40
C ARG A 480 4.80 -10.97 1.05
N VAL A 481 5.00 -12.22 0.67
CA VAL A 481 4.39 -12.80 -0.53
C VAL A 481 2.87 -12.80 -0.39
N SER A 482 2.21 -12.35 -1.43
CA SER A 482 0.75 -12.20 -1.49
C SER A 482 0.09 -13.09 -2.55
N ASN A 483 0.77 -13.41 -3.65
CA ASN A 483 0.19 -14.07 -4.82
C ASN A 483 0.01 -15.59 -4.70
N LEU A 484 0.40 -16.20 -3.59
CA LEU A 484 0.24 -17.63 -3.35
C LEU A 484 -0.84 -17.90 -2.29
N PHE A 485 -1.81 -18.75 -2.66
CA PHE A 485 -2.90 -19.10 -1.77
C PHE A 485 -2.39 -19.93 -0.57
N LYS A 486 -2.87 -19.56 0.64
CA LYS A 486 -2.50 -20.19 1.92
C LYS A 486 -1.00 -20.15 2.25
N TYR A 487 -0.20 -19.47 1.46
CA TYR A 487 1.21 -19.32 1.77
C TYR A 487 1.39 -18.32 2.92
N LYS A 488 2.09 -18.77 3.95
CA LYS A 488 2.45 -17.96 5.12
C LYS A 488 3.91 -17.57 5.00
N ASP A 489 4.16 -16.37 4.50
CA ASP A 489 5.53 -15.85 4.34
C ASP A 489 6.04 -15.28 5.67
N TYR A 490 6.42 -16.16 6.58
CA TYR A 490 7.10 -15.77 7.82
C TYR A 490 8.42 -15.07 7.51
N LYS A 491 8.76 -14.05 8.30
CA LYS A 491 10.01 -13.28 8.12
C LYS A 491 11.06 -13.67 9.15
N GLY A 492 12.34 -13.38 8.81
CA GLY A 492 13.47 -13.70 9.65
C GLY A 492 14.14 -15.03 9.28
N ILE A 493 14.72 -15.69 10.25
CA ILE A 493 15.21 -17.07 10.09
C ILE A 493 14.03 -18.01 10.31
N VAL A 494 13.70 -18.81 9.30
CA VAL A 494 12.59 -19.78 9.36
C VAL A 494 13.19 -21.19 9.38
N GLY A 495 12.90 -21.93 10.45
CA GLY A 495 13.47 -23.25 10.68
C GLY A 495 14.86 -23.19 11.32
N THR A 496 15.74 -24.11 10.95
CA THR A 496 17.03 -24.33 11.60
C THR A 496 18.19 -23.65 10.91
N VAL A 497 19.25 -23.36 11.69
CA VAL A 497 20.56 -22.95 11.18
C VAL A 497 21.59 -24.00 11.62
N SER A 498 22.41 -24.48 10.71
CA SER A 498 23.35 -25.56 10.97
C SER A 498 24.76 -25.25 10.48
N VAL A 499 25.74 -25.73 11.22
CA VAL A 499 27.11 -25.87 10.71
C VAL A 499 27.22 -27.24 10.05
N VAL A 500 27.57 -27.26 8.77
CA VAL A 500 27.75 -28.48 7.96
C VAL A 500 29.25 -28.63 7.70
N ASP A 501 29.87 -29.72 8.20
CA ASP A 501 31.26 -29.99 7.97
C ASP A 501 31.59 -30.52 6.55
N SER A 502 32.86 -30.67 6.22
CA SER A 502 33.32 -31.18 4.92
C SER A 502 32.89 -32.62 4.60
N LYS A 503 32.39 -33.35 5.60
CA LYS A 503 31.83 -34.73 5.46
C LYS A 503 30.31 -34.75 5.36
N GLY A 504 29.66 -33.55 5.41
CA GLY A 504 28.21 -33.43 5.38
C GLY A 504 27.52 -33.65 6.74
N ILE A 505 28.29 -33.69 7.84
CA ILE A 505 27.70 -33.82 9.19
C ILE A 505 27.14 -32.43 9.60
N CYS A 506 25.85 -32.40 9.95
CA CYS A 506 25.12 -31.20 10.34
C CYS A 506 25.07 -31.07 11.87
N THR A 507 25.45 -29.92 12.39
CA THR A 507 25.31 -29.53 13.80
C THR A 507 24.40 -28.31 13.88
N ASN A 508 23.18 -28.46 14.41
CA ASN A 508 22.26 -27.35 14.57
C ASN A 508 22.74 -26.36 15.62
N LEU A 509 22.65 -25.08 15.31
CA LEU A 509 22.86 -24.02 16.26
C LEU A 509 21.65 -23.89 17.19
N ILE A 510 21.91 -23.77 18.47
CA ILE A 510 20.88 -23.70 19.53
C ILE A 510 21.17 -22.54 20.49
N ASN A 511 20.27 -22.28 21.45
CA ASN A 511 20.40 -21.25 22.48
C ASN A 511 20.51 -19.84 21.89
N TRP A 512 19.53 -19.48 21.11
CA TRP A 512 19.43 -18.20 20.44
C TRP A 512 18.96 -17.06 21.35
N LYS A 513 19.52 -15.88 21.12
CA LYS A 513 18.97 -14.61 21.58
C LYS A 513 18.44 -13.87 20.36
N ASN A 514 17.14 -13.61 20.32
CA ASN A 514 16.44 -12.93 19.24
C ASN A 514 16.09 -11.53 19.71
N THR A 515 16.71 -10.51 19.15
CA THR A 515 16.51 -9.11 19.54
C THR A 515 15.72 -8.39 18.46
N PRO A 516 14.44 -8.07 18.68
CA PRO A 516 13.61 -7.37 17.70
C PRO A 516 14.04 -5.91 17.55
N LEU A 517 14.16 -5.44 16.32
CA LEU A 517 14.52 -4.08 15.92
C LEU A 517 13.41 -3.54 14.97
N PRO A 518 12.26 -3.14 15.50
CA PRO A 518 11.16 -2.69 14.67
C PRO A 518 11.53 -1.39 13.92
N ALA A 519 11.10 -1.27 12.68
CA ALA A 519 11.15 -0.03 11.91
C ALA A 519 10.03 0.91 12.38
N ASP A 520 10.36 1.73 13.36
CA ASP A 520 9.44 2.62 14.06
C ASP A 520 10.14 3.97 14.25
N TYR A 521 9.58 5.01 13.63
CA TYR A 521 10.13 6.36 13.69
C TYR A 521 10.26 6.87 15.12
N SER A 522 9.25 6.66 15.97
CA SER A 522 9.26 7.20 17.35
C SER A 522 10.39 6.62 18.18
N LYS A 523 10.71 5.34 18.01
CA LYS A 523 11.84 4.66 18.65
C LYS A 523 13.16 5.06 18.03
N ALA A 524 13.20 5.24 16.71
CA ALA A 524 14.41 5.64 15.99
C ALA A 524 14.82 7.09 16.30
N SER A 525 13.88 8.04 16.30
CA SER A 525 14.13 9.45 16.59
C SER A 525 14.55 9.72 18.05
N ALA A 526 14.07 8.88 18.98
CA ALA A 526 14.41 8.98 20.41
C ALA A 526 15.82 8.46 20.77
N ARG A 527 16.57 7.88 19.82
CA ARG A 527 17.92 7.36 20.06
C ARG A 527 18.91 8.49 20.31
N ALA A 528 19.98 8.17 21.05
CA ALA A 528 21.13 9.07 21.17
C ALA A 528 21.95 9.07 19.87
N PHE A 529 22.19 10.25 19.31
CA PHE A 529 23.02 10.45 18.12
C PHE A 529 24.33 11.11 18.49
N GLY A 530 25.41 10.59 17.95
CA GLY A 530 26.74 11.18 18.01
C GLY A 530 27.18 11.71 16.64
N ASN A 531 28.35 12.33 16.59
CA ASN A 531 28.93 12.76 15.32
C ASN A 531 29.28 11.56 14.43
N LEU A 532 29.03 11.68 13.15
CA LEU A 532 29.40 10.67 12.17
C LEU A 532 30.94 10.58 12.07
N SER A 533 31.50 9.45 12.49
CA SER A 533 32.96 9.20 12.44
C SER A 533 33.34 8.11 11.44
N LYS A 534 32.39 7.28 11.00
CA LYS A 534 32.60 6.17 10.08
C LYS A 534 31.46 6.05 9.10
N THR A 535 31.72 5.52 7.92
CA THR A 535 30.74 5.16 6.89
C THR A 535 30.71 3.63 6.72
N GLY A 536 29.64 3.10 6.10
CA GLY A 536 29.50 1.67 5.81
C GLY A 536 29.07 0.80 6.99
N GLU A 537 28.63 1.40 8.11
CA GLU A 537 28.15 0.69 9.28
C GLU A 537 26.60 0.69 9.32
N PRO A 538 25.96 -0.43 9.75
CA PRO A 538 24.51 -0.45 10.00
C PRO A 538 24.13 0.54 11.11
N GLY A 539 23.12 1.37 10.85
CA GLY A 539 22.73 2.36 11.87
C GLY A 539 21.61 3.29 11.45
N TYR A 540 21.36 4.23 12.34
CA TYR A 540 20.47 5.35 12.10
C TYR A 540 21.30 6.60 11.81
N TYR A 541 20.90 7.31 10.77
CA TYR A 541 21.55 8.51 10.27
C TYR A 541 20.55 9.64 10.27
N ARG A 542 20.93 10.84 10.69
CA ARG A 542 20.03 11.98 10.81
C ARG A 542 20.68 13.25 10.29
N THR A 543 19.89 14.03 9.57
CA THR A 543 20.25 15.40 9.19
C THR A 543 19.00 16.28 9.23
N THR A 544 19.20 17.59 9.25
CA THR A 544 18.16 18.59 9.08
C THR A 544 18.49 19.48 7.90
N PHE A 545 17.47 19.99 7.23
CA PHE A 545 17.61 20.89 6.10
C PHE A 545 16.43 21.87 6.01
N ASP A 546 16.68 23.01 5.39
CA ASP A 546 15.62 23.96 5.04
C ASP A 546 15.13 23.65 3.62
N ALA A 547 13.81 23.66 3.41
CA ALA A 547 13.25 23.42 2.09
C ALA A 547 13.60 24.62 1.17
N PRO A 548 14.20 24.38 -0.02
CA PRO A 548 14.56 25.46 -0.94
C PRO A 548 13.36 26.12 -1.63
N GLY A 549 12.15 25.64 -1.38
CA GLY A 549 10.88 26.11 -1.92
C GLY A 549 9.73 25.19 -1.55
N GLU A 550 8.55 25.51 -2.05
CA GLU A 550 7.37 24.64 -1.95
C GLU A 550 7.38 23.60 -3.08
N GLY A 551 6.84 22.42 -2.82
CA GLY A 551 6.62 21.40 -3.84
C GLY A 551 7.29 20.05 -3.56
N ASP A 552 7.04 19.14 -4.49
CA ASP A 552 7.52 17.76 -4.44
C ASP A 552 8.93 17.62 -5.00
N PHE A 553 9.68 16.63 -4.48
CA PHE A 553 10.96 16.23 -5.04
C PHE A 553 11.22 14.73 -4.84
N PHE A 554 12.31 14.23 -5.42
CA PHE A 554 12.72 12.84 -5.35
C PHE A 554 14.09 12.75 -4.68
N LEU A 555 14.14 12.17 -3.48
CA LEU A 555 15.35 12.02 -2.66
C LEU A 555 16.20 10.86 -3.18
N PHE A 556 17.46 11.13 -3.52
CA PHE A 556 18.37 10.11 -4.05
C PHE A 556 18.85 9.15 -2.97
N THR A 557 18.73 7.86 -3.25
CA THR A 557 19.09 6.77 -2.33
C THR A 557 20.28 5.92 -2.81
N GLY A 558 20.88 6.25 -3.97
CA GLY A 558 21.94 5.45 -4.57
C GLY A 558 23.22 5.35 -3.75
N ASN A 559 23.45 6.29 -2.83
CA ASN A 559 24.59 6.30 -1.90
C ASN A 559 24.37 5.45 -0.64
N TRP A 560 23.15 5.00 -0.41
CA TRP A 560 22.69 4.26 0.77
C TRP A 560 22.56 2.78 0.46
N GLY A 561 22.73 1.92 1.46
CA GLY A 561 22.72 0.47 1.27
C GLY A 561 21.31 -0.11 1.07
N ARG A 562 20.63 -0.36 2.17
CA ARG A 562 19.25 -0.90 2.20
C ARG A 562 18.60 -0.55 3.52
N GLY A 563 17.38 -0.02 3.47
CA GLY A 563 16.70 0.38 4.69
C GLY A 563 15.41 1.15 4.45
N GLU A 564 15.16 2.14 5.32
CA GLU A 564 13.96 2.97 5.32
C GLU A 564 14.32 4.43 5.61
N MET A 565 13.50 5.35 5.07
CA MET A 565 13.67 6.80 5.30
C MET A 565 12.38 7.43 5.78
N TRP A 566 12.53 8.43 6.65
CA TRP A 566 11.42 9.25 7.16
C TRP A 566 11.75 10.73 7.02
N ILE A 567 10.74 11.51 6.62
CA ILE A 567 10.78 12.96 6.61
C ILE A 567 9.74 13.50 7.60
N ASN A 568 10.17 14.28 8.59
CA ASN A 568 9.28 14.87 9.61
C ASN A 568 8.34 13.85 10.28
N GLY A 569 8.78 12.57 10.42
CA GLY A 569 7.98 11.47 10.97
C GLY A 569 7.17 10.66 9.96
N HIS A 570 7.03 11.13 8.72
CA HIS A 570 6.34 10.39 7.65
C HIS A 570 7.30 9.42 6.96
N SER A 571 6.92 8.15 6.86
CA SER A 571 7.75 7.15 6.18
C SER A 571 7.68 7.32 4.67
N LEU A 572 8.84 7.51 4.04
CA LEU A 572 8.98 7.53 2.58
C LEU A 572 8.98 6.12 1.97
N GLY A 573 9.16 5.09 2.80
CA GLY A 573 9.23 3.70 2.40
C GLY A 573 10.65 3.14 2.36
N ARG A 574 10.78 1.96 1.76
CA ARG A 574 12.04 1.21 1.68
C ARG A 574 12.90 1.67 0.51
N PHE A 575 14.21 1.58 0.68
CA PHE A 575 15.20 1.77 -0.38
C PHE A 575 16.19 0.59 -0.43
N TRP A 576 16.79 0.38 -1.59
CA TRP A 576 17.87 -0.56 -1.79
C TRP A 576 18.80 -0.09 -2.93
N SER A 577 20.12 -0.02 -2.65
CA SER A 577 21.15 0.39 -3.62
C SER A 577 21.17 -0.44 -4.91
N ARG A 578 20.64 -1.67 -4.86
CA ARG A 578 20.52 -2.56 -6.02
C ARG A 578 19.63 -1.99 -7.14
N GLY A 579 18.66 -1.14 -6.80
CA GLY A 579 17.75 -0.52 -7.77
C GLY A 579 16.70 -1.54 -8.30
N ALA A 580 16.00 -1.31 -9.43
CA ALA A 580 16.11 -0.13 -10.35
C ALA A 580 15.85 1.24 -9.68
N GLN A 581 14.83 1.34 -8.83
CA GLN A 581 14.52 2.59 -8.14
C GLN A 581 15.71 3.14 -7.36
N LYS A 582 16.11 4.38 -7.66
CA LYS A 582 17.22 5.09 -7.01
C LYS A 582 16.78 6.34 -6.25
N THR A 583 15.49 6.65 -6.27
CA THR A 583 14.94 7.82 -5.57
C THR A 583 13.67 7.45 -4.81
N LEU A 584 13.42 8.15 -3.69
CA LEU A 584 12.15 8.12 -2.95
C LEU A 584 11.41 9.43 -3.16
N TYR A 585 10.11 9.35 -3.42
CA TYR A 585 9.25 10.51 -3.55
C TYR A 585 9.03 11.19 -2.20
N VAL A 586 9.23 12.51 -2.17
CA VAL A 586 9.00 13.36 -1.00
C VAL A 586 7.88 14.34 -1.32
N PRO A 587 6.70 14.15 -0.73
CA PRO A 587 5.58 15.06 -0.89
C PRO A 587 5.84 16.42 -0.24
N GLY A 588 5.63 17.50 -0.98
CA GLY A 588 5.79 18.87 -0.46
C GLY A 588 4.90 19.18 0.73
N CYS A 589 3.68 18.58 0.79
CA CYS A 589 2.77 18.76 1.92
C CYS A 589 3.27 18.18 3.26
N TRP A 590 4.33 17.37 3.26
CA TRP A 590 4.99 16.88 4.47
C TRP A 590 6.18 17.74 4.89
N LEU A 591 6.56 18.74 4.10
CA LEU A 591 7.67 19.61 4.37
C LEU A 591 7.25 20.83 5.20
N LYS A 592 8.21 21.35 5.96
CA LYS A 592 8.20 22.63 6.62
C LYS A 592 9.13 23.57 5.86
N GLU A 593 8.94 24.86 6.01
CA GLU A 593 9.86 25.86 5.45
C GLU A 593 11.30 25.64 5.95
N LYS A 594 11.46 25.30 7.24
CA LYS A 594 12.76 25.14 7.89
C LYS A 594 12.81 23.90 8.77
N GLU A 595 14.04 23.45 9.04
CA GLU A 595 14.34 22.38 9.99
C GLU A 595 13.57 21.08 9.69
N ASN A 596 13.52 20.71 8.43
CA ASN A 596 12.99 19.39 8.06
C ASN A 596 13.94 18.30 8.56
N GLU A 597 13.46 17.40 9.38
CA GLU A 597 14.24 16.24 9.83
C GLU A 597 14.16 15.11 8.80
N LEU A 598 15.31 14.66 8.32
CA LEU A 598 15.46 13.42 7.59
C LEU A 598 16.12 12.38 8.48
N LEU A 599 15.43 11.28 8.74
CA LEU A 599 15.91 10.13 9.48
C LEU A 599 16.03 8.93 8.55
N ILE A 600 17.19 8.26 8.57
CA ILE A 600 17.51 7.14 7.70
C ILE A 600 17.92 5.95 8.56
N LEU A 601 17.24 4.82 8.43
CA LEU A 601 17.68 3.53 8.92
C LEU A 601 18.33 2.78 7.78
N ASP A 602 19.65 2.57 7.86
CA ASP A 602 20.38 1.79 6.86
C ASP A 602 20.94 0.51 7.51
N TYR A 603 20.43 -0.63 7.11
CA TYR A 603 20.88 -1.93 7.62
C TYR A 603 22.28 -2.30 7.13
N VAL A 604 22.76 -1.74 6.03
CA VAL A 604 24.07 -2.03 5.42
C VAL A 604 25.12 -0.97 5.74
N GLY A 605 24.69 0.28 5.68
CA GLY A 605 25.51 1.47 5.80
C GLY A 605 25.83 2.14 4.47
N PRO A 606 25.89 3.49 4.44
CA PRO A 606 26.10 4.27 3.22
C PRO A 606 27.55 4.15 2.70
N THR A 607 27.71 4.24 1.39
CA THR A 607 29.00 4.45 0.72
C THR A 607 29.45 5.91 0.83
N LEU A 608 28.50 6.84 0.74
CA LEU A 608 28.68 8.27 0.93
C LEU A 608 27.49 8.81 1.74
N PRO A 609 27.70 9.39 2.93
CA PRO A 609 26.62 9.84 3.81
C PRO A 609 26.14 11.24 3.42
N VAL A 610 25.62 11.38 2.21
CA VAL A 610 25.00 12.59 1.69
C VAL A 610 23.61 12.29 1.15
N VAL A 611 22.76 13.30 1.14
CA VAL A 611 21.42 13.28 0.55
C VAL A 611 21.30 14.41 -0.45
N GLU A 612 20.63 14.15 -1.54
CA GLU A 612 20.33 15.12 -2.59
C GLU A 612 18.97 14.82 -3.18
N GLY A 613 18.30 15.81 -3.77
CA GLY A 613 16.97 15.68 -4.34
C GLY A 613 16.93 16.08 -5.80
N PHE A 614 16.08 15.41 -6.56
CA PHE A 614 15.86 15.61 -7.99
C PHE A 614 14.40 15.97 -8.27
N LYS A 615 14.17 16.66 -9.37
CA LYS A 615 12.83 17.00 -9.85
C LYS A 615 12.05 15.78 -10.37
N THR A 616 12.77 14.80 -10.91
CA THR A 616 12.19 13.60 -11.52
C THR A 616 12.77 12.34 -10.90
N PRO A 617 12.00 11.23 -10.88
CA PRO A 617 12.50 9.98 -10.34
C PRO A 617 13.67 9.43 -11.18
N ILE A 618 14.63 8.80 -10.51
CA ILE A 618 15.71 8.02 -11.13
C ILE A 618 15.39 6.54 -10.87
N LEU A 619 15.26 5.79 -11.99
CA LEU A 619 14.84 4.38 -12.00
C LEU A 619 15.83 3.54 -12.81
#